data_fb0a0f4f093763ad2e28afe53c151649
#
_entry.id   fb0a0f4f093763ad2e28afe53c151649
#
_cell.length_a   1.000
_cell.length_b   1.000
_cell.length_c   1.000
_cell.angle_alpha   90.00
_cell.angle_beta   90.00
_cell.angle_gamma   90.00
#
_symmetry.space_group_name_H-M   'P 1'
#
loop_
_entity.id
_entity.type
_entity.pdbx_description
1 polymer ?
#
loop_
_entity_poly.entity_id
_entity_poly.type
_entity_poly.pdbx_seq_one_letter_code
_entity_poly.pdbx_strand_id
1 'polypeptide(L)'
;MRFIIVTSIFLIACTVSCNKVTDQSTIPVDQMTSGNYPSSYSQLESFLASGYSNFRKGSHLYGFELLTKHFASLEHTGFLDYKSDGDWDELATHTLTTTNSYVDNLWVGLYTGVKNVNVFLDRADFYEANFEQPSEKAAVNQLRGEAYFLRAWYNFQLECFFGEGYMTATNGGQKKGIPLFKKMPTTLDETSQPRSSVSDVWAFIISDLQNAATNLQGVVRTGSSQGRVDAWAAKGLLGKAYVFCGKYDSAKIVLMDVITNSGKTLMPFSKYSNAFNALPESNEFNEESLFEINVDRKSSGTGIFTNQTLPSDLTTSTGLLWGPMILGLNGVENGGGNTEMSRVNIFFHDNNLKRFGFTLPVYTLVAAPGFSGTPSRFNPQRVMNPTYYQQSKDMRTNKTADPRLYVCGLQPWVDTVANRDGTQRVPIARAGVTGNIYNLQGWSYKKYCTIDKSTYFYNECDGANIYLLRMADIFLLYAEACQNTADNVTALEYINKVHRRAYSLPIDVPSSQDYTSLSANTKASATDEDLINNPLAFERFTELFAEGHWWFDVCRWRFGANEAAYYKSAFPDGTPISLWADKMYSYPIPSLEMSSNKKMTQADQNPGY
;
A
#
# COMPACT_ATOMS: atom_id res chain seq x y z
N MET A 1 47.95 68.63 14.92
CA MET A 1 46.95 68.98 13.89
C MET A 1 46.92 68.00 12.68
N ARG A 2 47.98 67.28 12.36
CA ARG A 2 47.98 66.30 11.21
C ARG A 2 47.34 64.95 11.55
N PHE A 3 47.27 64.51 12.83
CA PHE A 3 46.66 63.21 13.21
C PHE A 3 45.12 63.24 13.24
N ILE A 4 44.50 64.36 13.50
CA ILE A 4 43.04 64.49 13.57
C ILE A 4 42.42 64.48 12.18
N ILE A 5 43.13 64.97 11.16
CA ILE A 5 42.64 65.01 9.76
C ILE A 5 42.63 63.59 9.13
N VAL A 6 43.62 62.75 9.47
CA VAL A 6 43.68 61.37 8.94
C VAL A 6 42.58 60.48 9.56
N THR A 7 42.28 60.65 10.85
CA THR A 7 41.19 59.91 11.52
C THR A 7 39.81 60.32 11.03
N SER A 8 39.61 61.59 10.73
CA SER A 8 38.33 62.07 10.17
C SER A 8 38.08 61.64 8.73
N ILE A 9 39.12 61.46 7.90
CA ILE A 9 38.99 60.93 6.52
C ILE A 9 38.71 59.43 6.56
N PHE A 10 39.25 58.68 7.54
CA PHE A 10 38.95 57.23 7.67
C PHE A 10 37.54 56.99 8.20
N LEU A 11 36.97 57.86 9.02
CA LEU A 11 35.59 57.71 9.51
C LEU A 11 34.57 58.07 8.40
N ILE A 12 34.88 59.00 7.49
CA ILE A 12 34.00 59.34 6.37
C ILE A 12 34.04 58.25 5.28
N ALA A 13 35.16 57.55 5.07
CA ALA A 13 35.25 56.44 4.13
C ALA A 13 34.45 55.18 4.56
N CYS A 14 34.22 55.00 5.87
CA CYS A 14 33.40 53.89 6.38
C CYS A 14 31.88 54.12 6.28
N THR A 15 31.42 55.37 6.13
CA THR A 15 29.99 55.67 6.03
C THR A 15 29.43 55.65 4.61
N VAL A 16 30.30 55.54 3.59
CA VAL A 16 29.86 55.45 2.18
C VAL A 16 29.81 53.99 1.67
N SER A 17 30.31 53.04 2.47
CA SER A 17 30.38 51.62 2.05
C SER A 17 29.11 50.79 2.34
N CYS A 18 28.11 51.32 3.05
CA CYS A 18 26.95 50.55 3.47
C CYS A 18 25.66 50.76 2.64
N ASN A 19 25.67 51.55 1.58
CA ASN A 19 24.45 51.83 0.81
C ASN A 19 24.26 50.92 -0.42
N LYS A 20 25.08 49.88 -0.63
CA LYS A 20 24.93 48.96 -1.77
C LYS A 20 24.54 47.54 -1.39
N VAL A 21 24.34 47.24 -0.10
CA VAL A 21 23.99 45.89 0.37
C VAL A 21 22.48 45.71 0.65
N THR A 22 21.70 46.78 0.55
CA THR A 22 20.26 46.80 0.83
C THR A 22 19.37 47.03 -0.38
N ASP A 23 19.92 46.99 -1.59
CA ASP A 23 19.06 46.96 -2.77
C ASP A 23 18.56 45.54 -3.00
N GLN A 24 17.48 45.21 -2.31
CA GLN A 24 16.76 43.94 -2.44
C GLN A 24 16.03 43.79 -3.79
N SER A 25 16.24 44.74 -4.72
CA SER A 25 15.56 44.73 -6.01
C SER A 25 16.28 43.93 -7.10
N THR A 26 17.52 43.48 -6.86
CA THR A 26 18.23 42.62 -7.80
C THR A 26 18.22 41.18 -7.30
N ILE A 27 17.30 40.40 -7.80
CA ILE A 27 17.35 38.95 -7.69
C ILE A 27 18.67 38.50 -8.34
N PRO A 28 19.57 37.79 -7.62
CA PRO A 28 20.82 37.32 -8.23
C PRO A 28 20.48 36.39 -9.42
N VAL A 29 20.94 36.75 -10.60
CA VAL A 29 20.65 36.04 -11.86
C VAL A 29 21.34 34.67 -11.87
N ASP A 30 22.38 34.51 -11.08
CA ASP A 30 23.23 33.34 -10.95
C ASP A 30 22.86 32.41 -9.77
N GLN A 31 21.89 32.83 -8.94
CA GLN A 31 21.41 32.02 -7.81
C GLN A 31 19.93 31.70 -7.99
N MET A 32 19.57 30.43 -7.72
CA MET A 32 18.18 29.99 -7.69
C MET A 32 17.48 30.56 -6.45
N THR A 33 16.48 31.36 -6.67
CA THR A 33 15.65 31.98 -5.63
C THR A 33 14.17 31.72 -5.93
N SER A 34 13.30 31.91 -4.95
CA SER A 34 11.85 31.80 -5.17
C SER A 34 11.32 32.81 -6.20
N GLY A 35 12.08 33.87 -6.50
CA GLY A 35 11.69 34.90 -7.45
C GLY A 35 12.19 34.69 -8.90
N ASN A 36 13.03 33.69 -9.15
CA ASN A 36 13.55 33.40 -10.51
C ASN A 36 13.55 31.89 -10.88
N TYR A 37 13.01 31.04 -10.03
CA TYR A 37 13.02 29.59 -10.22
C TYR A 37 11.65 28.98 -9.93
N PRO A 38 11.11 28.10 -10.84
CA PRO A 38 11.67 27.60 -12.09
C PRO A 38 11.59 28.64 -13.22
N SER A 39 12.56 28.62 -14.14
CA SER A 39 12.60 29.45 -15.36
C SER A 39 12.54 28.63 -16.65
N SER A 40 12.40 27.31 -16.55
CA SER A 40 12.21 26.40 -17.68
C SER A 40 11.26 25.26 -17.32
N TYR A 41 10.64 24.65 -18.34
CA TYR A 41 9.75 23.50 -18.19
C TYR A 41 10.44 22.33 -17.46
N SER A 42 11.67 22.01 -17.79
CA SER A 42 12.43 20.92 -17.14
C SER A 42 12.66 21.17 -15.65
N GLN A 43 12.90 22.44 -15.27
CA GLN A 43 13.01 22.81 -13.86
C GLN A 43 11.66 22.68 -13.14
N LEU A 44 10.56 23.08 -13.79
CA LEU A 44 9.22 22.90 -13.24
C LEU A 44 8.90 21.40 -13.04
N GLU A 45 9.19 20.57 -14.04
CA GLU A 45 8.98 19.12 -13.97
C GLU A 45 9.72 18.48 -12.78
N SER A 46 10.91 18.99 -12.44
CA SER A 46 11.70 18.48 -11.31
C SER A 46 11.01 18.70 -9.94
N PHE A 47 10.18 19.72 -9.79
CA PHE A 47 9.36 19.88 -8.58
C PHE A 47 8.30 18.78 -8.45
N LEU A 48 7.68 18.38 -9.57
CA LEU A 48 6.68 17.31 -9.55
C LEU A 48 7.30 15.97 -9.14
N ALA A 49 8.54 15.72 -9.51
CA ALA A 49 9.26 14.50 -9.12
C ALA A 49 9.29 14.29 -7.60
N SER A 50 9.32 15.36 -6.80
CA SER A 50 9.27 15.27 -5.34
C SER A 50 7.94 14.71 -4.83
N GLY A 51 6.84 14.95 -5.54
CA GLY A 51 5.52 14.37 -5.25
C GLY A 51 5.49 12.85 -5.48
N TYR A 52 6.11 12.38 -6.56
CA TYR A 52 6.23 10.94 -6.85
C TYR A 52 7.22 10.24 -5.91
N SER A 53 8.41 10.83 -5.69
CA SER A 53 9.44 10.20 -4.88
C SER A 53 8.99 9.93 -3.44
N ASN A 54 8.05 10.73 -2.94
CA ASN A 54 7.53 10.59 -1.59
C ASN A 54 6.79 9.25 -1.35
N PHE A 55 6.30 8.56 -2.40
CA PHE A 55 5.72 7.21 -2.22
C PHE A 55 6.70 6.23 -1.58
N ARG A 56 8.00 6.36 -1.86
CA ARG A 56 9.04 5.44 -1.39
C ARG A 56 10.08 6.08 -0.49
N LYS A 57 10.11 7.41 -0.45
CA LYS A 57 11.14 8.12 0.30
C LYS A 57 11.00 7.87 1.79
N GLY A 58 12.12 7.42 2.38
CA GLY A 58 12.17 7.10 3.79
C GLY A 58 11.36 5.85 4.15
N SER A 59 11.23 5.60 5.43
CA SER A 59 10.55 4.43 5.98
C SER A 59 9.03 4.57 6.12
N HIS A 60 8.44 5.72 5.75
CA HIS A 60 7.08 6.08 6.19
C HIS A 60 5.95 5.60 5.28
N LEU A 61 6.25 5.30 4.02
CA LEU A 61 5.25 4.84 3.06
C LEU A 61 5.67 3.50 2.43
N TYR A 62 5.51 3.35 1.13
CA TYR A 62 5.74 2.08 0.43
C TYR A 62 7.20 1.62 0.38
N GLY A 63 8.15 2.43 0.79
CA GLY A 63 9.53 1.98 0.99
C GLY A 63 9.64 0.89 2.05
N PHE A 64 8.87 0.97 3.13
CA PHE A 64 8.93 0.00 4.21
C PHE A 64 7.65 -0.10 5.06
N GLU A 65 7.09 1.01 5.58
CA GLU A 65 6.11 0.92 6.66
C GLU A 65 4.68 0.67 6.20
N LEU A 66 4.19 1.40 5.20
CA LEU A 66 2.76 1.41 4.89
C LEU A 66 2.25 0.02 4.51
N LEU A 67 2.88 -0.64 3.55
CA LEU A 67 2.47 -1.98 3.11
C LEU A 67 2.79 -3.04 4.16
N THR A 68 3.99 -3.00 4.74
CA THR A 68 4.48 -4.06 5.61
C THR A 68 3.96 -3.99 7.03
N LYS A 69 3.79 -2.80 7.59
CA LYS A 69 3.38 -2.63 8.98
C LYS A 69 1.90 -2.30 9.12
N HIS A 70 1.43 -1.24 8.47
CA HIS A 70 0.04 -0.83 8.61
C HIS A 70 -0.92 -1.84 7.97
N PHE A 71 -0.80 -2.09 6.67
CA PHE A 71 -1.74 -2.98 5.99
C PHE A 71 -1.61 -4.43 6.44
N ALA A 72 -0.37 -4.92 6.65
CA ALA A 72 -0.18 -6.27 7.13
C ALA A 72 -0.80 -6.48 8.51
N SER A 73 -0.64 -5.56 9.43
CA SER A 73 -1.23 -5.66 10.78
C SER A 73 -2.75 -5.58 10.74
N LEU A 74 -3.30 -4.68 9.90
CA LEU A 74 -4.74 -4.48 9.77
C LEU A 74 -5.45 -5.60 9.00
N GLU A 75 -4.73 -6.36 8.19
CA GLU A 75 -5.25 -7.54 7.51
C GLU A 75 -5.14 -8.82 8.35
N HIS A 76 -4.75 -8.72 9.60
CA HIS A 76 -4.56 -9.84 10.51
C HIS A 76 -3.66 -10.94 9.91
N THR A 77 -2.47 -10.54 9.56
CA THR A 77 -1.55 -11.35 8.75
C THR A 77 -0.97 -12.55 9.48
N GLY A 78 -1.07 -12.62 10.78
CA GLY A 78 -0.56 -13.74 11.54
C GLY A 78 0.25 -13.33 12.75
N PHE A 79 1.01 -14.28 13.28
CA PHE A 79 1.86 -14.01 14.42
C PHE A 79 3.05 -13.18 14.00
N LEU A 80 3.25 -12.09 14.69
CA LEU A 80 4.42 -11.24 14.56
C LEU A 80 5.34 -11.50 15.76
N ASP A 81 6.62 -11.68 15.49
CA ASP A 81 7.64 -11.63 16.53
C ASP A 81 8.01 -10.16 16.80
N TYR A 82 7.01 -9.38 17.17
CA TYR A 82 7.09 -7.92 17.36
C TYR A 82 6.93 -7.49 18.81
N LYS A 83 6.81 -8.41 19.75
CA LYS A 83 6.69 -8.07 21.19
C LYS A 83 7.85 -7.23 21.72
N SER A 84 8.94 -7.15 20.97
CA SER A 84 10.06 -6.24 21.25
C SER A 84 9.87 -4.83 20.66
N ASP A 85 8.86 -4.63 19.79
CA ASP A 85 8.50 -3.35 19.19
C ASP A 85 7.06 -3.02 19.61
N GLY A 86 6.92 -2.28 20.71
CA GLY A 86 5.62 -2.00 21.33
C GLY A 86 4.68 -1.22 20.42
N ASP A 87 5.21 -0.34 19.56
CA ASP A 87 4.40 0.45 18.62
C ASP A 87 3.83 -0.43 17.51
N TRP A 88 4.58 -1.44 17.07
CA TRP A 88 4.06 -2.40 16.11
C TRP A 88 3.04 -3.36 16.74
N ASP A 89 3.26 -3.75 17.99
CA ASP A 89 2.30 -4.53 18.77
C ASP A 89 0.95 -3.81 18.89
N GLU A 90 0.96 -2.49 19.14
CA GLU A 90 -0.26 -1.67 19.15
C GLU A 90 -1.02 -1.69 17.82
N LEU A 91 -0.30 -1.63 16.67
CA LEU A 91 -0.92 -1.77 15.34
C LEU A 91 -1.57 -3.13 15.16
N ALA A 92 -0.86 -4.20 15.51
CA ALA A 92 -1.30 -5.56 15.30
C ALA A 92 -2.43 -5.99 16.25
N THR A 93 -2.46 -5.43 17.46
CA THR A 93 -3.49 -5.71 18.47
C THR A 93 -4.63 -4.69 18.46
N HIS A 94 -4.57 -3.67 17.60
CA HIS A 94 -5.54 -2.57 17.51
C HIS A 94 -5.69 -1.78 18.83
N THR A 95 -4.60 -1.66 19.58
CA THR A 95 -4.56 -0.90 20.84
C THR A 95 -3.86 0.44 20.69
N LEU A 96 -3.95 1.04 19.51
CA LEU A 96 -3.25 2.27 19.14
C LEU A 96 -3.39 3.38 20.18
N THR A 97 -2.25 4.05 20.41
CA THR A 97 -2.16 5.25 21.23
C THR A 97 -1.83 6.47 20.37
N THR A 98 -2.04 7.66 20.92
CA THR A 98 -1.72 8.94 20.24
C THR A 98 -0.23 9.21 20.09
N THR A 99 0.62 8.40 20.73
CA THR A 99 2.09 8.49 20.69
C THR A 99 2.75 7.40 19.86
N ASN A 100 1.96 6.56 19.17
CA ASN A 100 2.48 5.50 18.33
C ASN A 100 3.32 6.07 17.19
N SER A 101 4.56 5.66 17.09
CA SER A 101 5.53 6.23 16.12
C SER A 101 5.19 5.90 14.67
N TYR A 102 4.60 4.74 14.39
CA TYR A 102 4.19 4.38 13.03
C TYR A 102 2.98 5.18 12.56
N VAL A 103 2.07 5.49 13.47
CA VAL A 103 0.93 6.37 13.20
C VAL A 103 1.40 7.80 12.92
N ASP A 104 2.34 8.31 13.72
CA ASP A 104 2.96 9.63 13.50
C ASP A 104 3.73 9.68 12.18
N ASN A 105 4.56 8.69 11.90
CA ASN A 105 5.31 8.60 10.65
C ASN A 105 4.38 8.56 9.41
N LEU A 106 3.28 7.82 9.48
CA LEU A 106 2.30 7.76 8.40
C LEU A 106 1.67 9.14 8.15
N TRP A 107 1.25 9.83 9.22
CA TRP A 107 0.74 11.19 9.15
C TRP A 107 1.75 12.14 8.50
N VAL A 108 2.96 12.17 9.00
CA VAL A 108 4.05 13.02 8.48
C VAL A 108 4.37 12.67 7.02
N GLY A 109 4.45 11.39 6.67
CA GLY A 109 4.74 10.93 5.31
C GLY A 109 3.68 11.38 4.32
N LEU A 110 2.41 11.22 4.65
CA LEU A 110 1.29 11.62 3.79
C LEU A 110 1.19 13.15 3.63
N TYR A 111 1.31 13.92 4.72
CA TYR A 111 1.32 15.39 4.63
C TYR A 111 2.57 15.95 3.95
N THR A 112 3.70 15.25 4.01
CA THR A 112 4.88 15.61 3.19
C THR A 112 4.55 15.50 1.71
N GLY A 113 3.80 14.48 1.29
CA GLY A 113 3.31 14.37 -0.08
C GLY A 113 2.39 15.54 -0.47
N VAL A 114 1.41 15.88 0.37
CA VAL A 114 0.53 17.04 0.15
C VAL A 114 1.34 18.32 0.01
N LYS A 115 2.32 18.54 0.91
CA LYS A 115 3.21 19.70 0.86
C LYS A 115 4.00 19.76 -0.45
N ASN A 116 4.64 18.67 -0.85
CA ASN A 116 5.45 18.62 -2.06
C ASN A 116 4.63 18.96 -3.32
N VAL A 117 3.40 18.44 -3.38
CA VAL A 117 2.48 18.75 -4.49
C VAL A 117 2.02 20.19 -4.45
N ASN A 118 1.71 20.75 -3.28
CA ASN A 118 1.33 22.16 -3.16
C ASN A 118 2.49 23.09 -3.53
N VAL A 119 3.74 22.73 -3.22
CA VAL A 119 4.94 23.45 -3.71
C VAL A 119 4.99 23.42 -5.23
N PHE A 120 4.78 22.26 -5.85
CA PHE A 120 4.74 22.19 -7.31
C PHE A 120 3.64 23.08 -7.89
N LEU A 121 2.43 23.05 -7.36
CA LEU A 121 1.32 23.85 -7.88
C LEU A 121 1.59 25.36 -7.77
N ASP A 122 2.14 25.81 -6.64
CA ASP A 122 2.58 27.19 -6.46
C ASP A 122 3.68 27.58 -7.47
N ARG A 123 4.66 26.69 -7.70
CA ARG A 123 5.71 26.94 -8.69
C ARG A 123 5.19 26.86 -10.12
N ALA A 124 4.16 26.10 -10.41
CA ALA A 124 3.51 26.06 -11.71
C ALA A 124 2.75 27.36 -12.01
N ASP A 125 2.07 27.94 -11.00
CA ASP A 125 1.44 29.25 -11.12
C ASP A 125 2.48 30.36 -11.37
N PHE A 126 3.60 30.29 -10.65
CA PHE A 126 4.72 31.21 -10.86
C PHE A 126 5.32 31.08 -12.27
N TYR A 127 5.54 29.85 -12.75
CA TYR A 127 6.08 29.57 -14.09
C TYR A 127 5.14 30.07 -15.19
N GLU A 128 3.85 29.78 -15.08
CA GLU A 128 2.82 30.25 -16.02
C GLU A 128 2.81 31.77 -16.12
N ALA A 129 2.92 32.47 -14.99
CA ALA A 129 2.86 33.93 -14.94
C ALA A 129 4.11 34.64 -15.51
N ASN A 130 5.29 33.97 -15.48
CA ASN A 130 6.56 34.64 -15.76
C ASN A 130 7.37 34.08 -16.91
N PHE A 131 7.24 32.76 -17.23
CA PHE A 131 8.17 32.08 -18.13
C PHE A 131 7.50 31.14 -19.15
N GLU A 132 6.25 30.71 -18.93
CA GLU A 132 5.57 29.73 -19.78
C GLU A 132 5.47 30.24 -21.23
N GLN A 133 5.93 29.42 -22.17
CA GLN A 133 5.71 29.69 -23.57
C GLN A 133 4.34 29.12 -24.02
N PRO A 134 3.65 29.73 -25.00
CA PRO A 134 2.37 29.24 -25.48
C PRO A 134 2.41 27.77 -25.96
N SER A 135 3.54 27.30 -26.46
CA SER A 135 3.78 25.93 -26.90
C SER A 135 3.89 24.94 -25.74
N GLU A 136 4.18 25.37 -24.52
CA GLU A 136 4.36 24.54 -23.33
C GLU A 136 3.07 24.38 -22.52
N LYS A 137 2.06 25.21 -22.76
CA LYS A 137 0.82 25.26 -21.98
C LYS A 137 0.16 23.89 -21.81
N ALA A 138 0.07 23.10 -22.87
CA ALA A 138 -0.50 21.76 -22.80
C ALA A 138 0.34 20.82 -21.91
N ALA A 139 1.67 20.90 -22.00
CA ALA A 139 2.57 20.09 -21.19
C ALA A 139 2.54 20.51 -19.70
N VAL A 140 2.47 21.81 -19.40
CA VAL A 140 2.31 22.31 -18.03
C VAL A 140 0.97 21.87 -17.44
N ASN A 141 -0.11 21.89 -18.21
CA ASN A 141 -1.41 21.37 -17.75
C ASN A 141 -1.35 19.87 -17.46
N GLN A 142 -0.58 19.08 -18.23
CA GLN A 142 -0.37 17.67 -17.92
C GLN A 142 0.35 17.49 -16.57
N LEU A 143 1.41 18.28 -16.30
CA LEU A 143 2.07 18.24 -14.99
C LEU A 143 1.11 18.61 -13.85
N ARG A 144 0.23 19.61 -14.05
CA ARG A 144 -0.82 19.96 -13.08
C ARG A 144 -1.80 18.80 -12.88
N GLY A 145 -2.17 18.10 -13.94
CA GLY A 145 -3.04 16.91 -13.85
C GLY A 145 -2.44 15.81 -12.98
N GLU A 146 -1.17 15.53 -13.15
CA GLU A 146 -0.44 14.58 -12.29
C GLU A 146 -0.39 15.07 -10.84
N ALA A 147 -0.10 16.35 -10.63
CA ALA A 147 -0.07 16.95 -9.30
C ALA A 147 -1.43 16.83 -8.58
N TYR A 148 -2.52 17.11 -9.26
CA TYR A 148 -3.87 16.96 -8.70
C TYR A 148 -4.16 15.50 -8.32
N PHE A 149 -3.78 14.52 -9.16
CA PHE A 149 -3.91 13.11 -8.80
C PHE A 149 -3.11 12.76 -7.54
N LEU A 150 -1.85 13.16 -7.48
CA LEU A 150 -0.99 12.87 -6.33
C LEU A 150 -1.54 13.49 -5.04
N ARG A 151 -2.01 14.75 -5.10
CA ARG A 151 -2.60 15.41 -3.94
C ARG A 151 -3.89 14.73 -3.49
N ALA A 152 -4.73 14.34 -4.43
CA ALA A 152 -5.93 13.57 -4.15
C ALA A 152 -5.60 12.24 -3.50
N TRP A 153 -4.60 11.52 -4.02
CA TRP A 153 -4.18 10.23 -3.45
C TRP A 153 -3.70 10.39 -2.00
N TYR A 154 -2.85 11.38 -1.71
CA TYR A 154 -2.38 11.61 -0.34
C TYR A 154 -3.51 11.98 0.61
N ASN A 155 -4.42 12.85 0.20
CA ASN A 155 -5.60 13.20 1.01
C ASN A 155 -6.58 12.03 1.15
N PHE A 156 -6.73 11.18 0.14
CA PHE A 156 -7.52 9.95 0.22
C PHE A 156 -7.00 9.02 1.32
N GLN A 157 -5.70 8.77 1.34
CA GLN A 157 -5.08 7.93 2.39
C GLN A 157 -5.24 8.58 3.77
N LEU A 158 -4.96 9.88 3.91
CA LEU A 158 -5.14 10.62 5.16
C LEU A 158 -6.58 10.49 5.68
N GLU A 159 -7.57 10.72 4.82
CA GLU A 159 -8.98 10.63 5.22
C GLU A 159 -9.37 9.21 5.63
N CYS A 160 -8.90 8.20 4.89
CA CYS A 160 -9.19 6.80 5.19
C CYS A 160 -8.61 6.33 6.54
N PHE A 161 -7.44 6.83 6.92
CA PHE A 161 -6.82 6.47 8.20
C PHE A 161 -7.28 7.35 9.37
N PHE A 162 -7.42 8.66 9.15
CA PHE A 162 -7.54 9.64 10.23
C PHE A 162 -8.89 10.37 10.29
N GLY A 163 -9.71 10.27 9.25
CA GLY A 163 -11.07 10.80 9.28
C GLY A 163 -11.96 10.02 10.26
N GLU A 164 -12.94 10.69 10.91
CA GLU A 164 -13.86 10.04 11.85
C GLU A 164 -14.83 9.04 11.20
N GLY A 165 -14.71 8.82 9.94
CA GLY A 165 -15.46 7.81 9.22
C GLY A 165 -15.71 8.16 7.77
N TYR A 166 -16.28 7.20 7.08
CA TYR A 166 -16.67 7.35 5.69
C TYR A 166 -18.05 7.98 5.60
N MET A 167 -18.26 8.79 4.57
CA MET A 167 -19.59 9.25 4.23
C MET A 167 -20.46 8.05 3.87
N THR A 168 -21.61 7.96 4.51
CA THR A 168 -22.70 7.11 4.04
C THR A 168 -23.77 7.99 3.39
N ALA A 169 -24.66 7.40 2.60
CA ALA A 169 -25.75 8.12 1.95
C ALA A 169 -26.66 8.90 2.96
N THR A 170 -26.64 8.50 4.22
CA THR A 170 -27.56 9.03 5.25
C THR A 170 -26.88 9.80 6.36
N ASN A 171 -25.56 9.65 6.57
CA ASN A 171 -24.85 10.32 7.66
C ASN A 171 -23.34 10.34 7.46
N GLY A 172 -22.61 10.98 8.36
CA GLY A 172 -21.16 10.97 8.42
C GLY A 172 -20.47 12.17 7.79
N GLY A 173 -21.10 12.86 6.84
CA GLY A 173 -20.50 13.99 6.14
C GLY A 173 -20.12 15.18 7.02
N GLN A 174 -20.79 15.34 8.16
CA GLN A 174 -20.51 16.40 9.15
C GLN A 174 -19.48 15.98 10.21
N LYS A 175 -19.07 14.73 10.24
CA LYS A 175 -17.99 14.28 11.11
C LYS A 175 -16.67 14.96 10.74
N LYS A 176 -15.71 14.90 11.64
CA LYS A 176 -14.40 15.53 11.42
C LYS A 176 -13.54 14.66 10.50
N GLY A 177 -13.22 15.20 9.36
CA GLY A 177 -12.19 14.69 8.46
C GLY A 177 -10.80 15.17 8.89
N ILE A 178 -9.89 15.26 7.94
CA ILE A 178 -8.52 15.73 8.16
C ILE A 178 -8.39 17.26 8.00
N PRO A 179 -7.32 17.89 8.51
CA PRO A 179 -6.92 19.25 8.13
C PRO A 179 -6.59 19.33 6.63
N LEU A 180 -7.22 20.23 5.89
CA LEU A 180 -6.98 20.41 4.45
C LEU A 180 -6.00 21.55 4.17
N PHE A 181 -4.88 21.23 3.53
CA PHE A 181 -3.93 22.20 2.97
C PHE A 181 -4.12 22.28 1.46
N LYS A 182 -4.95 23.22 1.01
CA LYS A 182 -5.32 23.37 -0.41
C LYS A 182 -4.25 24.10 -1.24
N LYS A 183 -3.31 24.80 -0.59
CA LYS A 183 -2.21 25.53 -1.18
C LYS A 183 -1.01 25.58 -0.23
N MET A 184 0.12 26.07 -0.71
CA MET A 184 1.26 26.36 0.15
C MET A 184 0.91 27.45 1.18
N PRO A 185 1.20 27.22 2.49
CA PRO A 185 1.13 28.26 3.49
C PRO A 185 2.12 29.39 3.19
N THR A 186 1.66 30.63 3.28
CA THR A 186 2.48 31.84 3.08
C THR A 186 2.79 32.55 4.40
N THR A 187 2.07 32.21 5.46
CA THR A 187 2.25 32.74 6.80
C THR A 187 2.33 31.61 7.82
N LEU A 188 2.89 31.91 8.99
CA LEU A 188 2.97 30.94 10.09
C LEU A 188 1.57 30.49 10.58
N ASP A 189 0.58 31.37 10.53
CA ASP A 189 -0.81 31.02 10.91
C ASP A 189 -1.44 30.01 9.94
N GLU A 190 -1.12 30.09 8.66
CA GLU A 190 -1.60 29.15 7.65
C GLU A 190 -0.98 27.76 7.75
N THR A 191 0.13 27.58 8.50
CA THR A 191 0.72 26.27 8.77
C THR A 191 -0.12 25.42 9.73
N SER A 192 -1.08 26.03 10.43
CA SER A 192 -2.06 25.34 11.25
C SER A 192 -3.42 25.41 10.54
N GLN A 193 -4.09 24.25 10.40
CA GLN A 193 -5.44 24.17 9.85
C GLN A 193 -6.36 23.38 10.81
N PRO A 194 -7.60 23.81 11.00
CA PRO A 194 -8.56 23.00 11.74
C PRO A 194 -8.93 21.75 10.93
N ARG A 195 -9.47 20.75 11.57
CA ARG A 195 -10.08 19.62 10.87
C ARG A 195 -11.27 20.11 10.01
N SER A 196 -11.29 19.65 8.77
CA SER A 196 -12.42 19.87 7.86
C SER A 196 -13.54 18.87 8.11
N SER A 197 -14.72 19.11 7.58
CA SER A 197 -15.74 18.06 7.57
C SER A 197 -15.36 16.91 6.63
N VAL A 198 -15.79 15.70 6.90
CA VAL A 198 -15.60 14.53 6.02
C VAL A 198 -16.13 14.83 4.62
N SER A 199 -17.27 15.51 4.49
CA SER A 199 -17.83 15.90 3.19
C SER A 199 -16.94 16.88 2.43
N ASP A 200 -16.31 17.84 3.11
CA ASP A 200 -15.41 18.80 2.46
C ASP A 200 -14.12 18.13 1.99
N VAL A 201 -13.60 17.16 2.76
CA VAL A 201 -12.43 16.39 2.37
C VAL A 201 -12.72 15.57 1.10
N TRP A 202 -13.82 14.82 1.08
CA TRP A 202 -14.20 14.06 -0.13
C TRP A 202 -14.51 14.96 -1.32
N ALA A 203 -15.14 16.12 -1.11
CA ALA A 203 -15.37 17.08 -2.18
C ALA A 203 -14.05 17.60 -2.77
N PHE A 204 -13.05 17.85 -1.93
CA PHE A 204 -11.73 18.31 -2.38
C PHE A 204 -10.98 17.20 -3.15
N ILE A 205 -10.96 15.96 -2.64
CA ILE A 205 -10.39 14.80 -3.33
C ILE A 205 -11.02 14.62 -4.72
N ILE A 206 -12.35 14.63 -4.79
CA ILE A 206 -13.10 14.47 -6.04
C ILE A 206 -12.78 15.59 -7.02
N SER A 207 -12.74 16.83 -6.56
CA SER A 207 -12.38 17.98 -7.41
C SER A 207 -10.98 17.85 -8.01
N ASP A 208 -10.00 17.46 -7.20
CA ASP A 208 -8.63 17.22 -7.69
C ASP A 208 -8.59 16.09 -8.73
N LEU A 209 -9.31 14.99 -8.50
CA LEU A 209 -9.36 13.86 -9.46
C LEU A 209 -10.08 14.20 -10.76
N GLN A 210 -11.12 15.03 -10.72
CA GLN A 210 -11.77 15.56 -11.92
C GLN A 210 -10.83 16.46 -12.73
N ASN A 211 -10.09 17.34 -12.06
CA ASN A 211 -9.07 18.18 -12.70
C ASN A 211 -7.93 17.32 -13.28
N ALA A 212 -7.49 16.28 -12.56
CA ALA A 212 -6.49 15.34 -13.06
C ALA A 212 -6.97 14.64 -14.33
N ALA A 213 -8.17 14.06 -14.31
CA ALA A 213 -8.74 13.35 -15.46
C ALA A 213 -8.89 14.27 -16.69
N THR A 214 -9.26 15.53 -16.47
CA THR A 214 -9.40 16.54 -17.54
C THR A 214 -8.05 16.91 -18.14
N ASN A 215 -7.07 17.25 -17.30
CA ASN A 215 -5.76 17.70 -17.75
C ASN A 215 -4.91 16.59 -18.37
N LEU A 216 -5.21 15.34 -18.04
CA LEU A 216 -4.51 14.15 -18.56
C LEU A 216 -5.27 13.48 -19.73
N GLN A 217 -6.39 14.04 -20.19
CA GLN A 217 -7.17 13.45 -21.27
C GLN A 217 -6.32 13.27 -22.55
N GLY A 218 -6.29 12.05 -23.07
CA GLY A 218 -5.54 11.70 -24.28
C GLY A 218 -4.03 11.51 -24.07
N VAL A 219 -3.53 11.65 -22.84
CA VAL A 219 -2.12 11.40 -22.53
C VAL A 219 -1.85 9.90 -22.54
N VAL A 220 -0.86 9.49 -23.34
CA VAL A 220 -0.37 8.11 -23.43
C VAL A 220 1.01 8.05 -22.80
N ARG A 221 1.21 7.13 -21.87
CA ARG A 221 2.49 6.94 -21.17
C ARG A 221 3.26 5.78 -21.79
N THR A 222 4.50 6.04 -22.19
CA THR A 222 5.40 5.04 -22.81
C THR A 222 6.84 5.23 -22.35
N GLY A 223 7.65 4.17 -22.46
CA GLY A 223 9.06 4.21 -22.09
C GLY A 223 9.27 4.70 -20.64
N SER A 224 10.15 5.66 -20.44
CA SER A 224 10.46 6.21 -19.11
C SER A 224 9.30 6.91 -18.41
N SER A 225 8.20 7.19 -19.11
CA SER A 225 7.00 7.84 -18.53
C SER A 225 5.93 6.85 -18.08
N GLN A 226 6.10 5.53 -18.26
CA GLN A 226 5.09 4.51 -17.94
C GLN A 226 4.64 4.51 -16.48
N GLY A 227 5.55 4.84 -15.56
CA GLY A 227 5.24 4.96 -14.13
C GLY A 227 4.50 6.26 -13.74
N ARG A 228 4.24 7.17 -14.69
CA ARG A 228 3.52 8.42 -14.42
C ARG A 228 2.02 8.24 -14.62
N VAL A 229 1.25 9.02 -13.90
CA VAL A 229 -0.21 9.01 -13.95
C VAL A 229 -0.74 9.39 -15.33
N ASP A 230 -1.79 8.72 -15.78
CA ASP A 230 -2.60 9.07 -16.94
C ASP A 230 -4.07 9.34 -16.56
N ALA A 231 -4.90 9.65 -17.53
CA ALA A 231 -6.32 9.93 -17.30
C ALA A 231 -7.09 8.71 -16.76
N TRP A 232 -6.68 7.49 -17.10
CA TRP A 232 -7.36 6.28 -16.67
C TRP A 232 -7.09 5.97 -15.20
N ALA A 233 -5.86 6.18 -14.74
CA ALA A 233 -5.53 6.14 -13.33
C ALA A 233 -6.33 7.18 -12.53
N ALA A 234 -6.44 8.42 -13.04
CA ALA A 234 -7.21 9.48 -12.40
C ALA A 234 -8.72 9.13 -12.31
N LYS A 235 -9.31 8.62 -13.39
CA LYS A 235 -10.71 8.16 -13.41
C LYS A 235 -10.94 6.95 -12.51
N GLY A 236 -10.00 6.00 -12.48
CA GLY A 236 -10.09 4.82 -11.61
C GLY A 236 -10.12 5.21 -10.13
N LEU A 237 -9.23 6.12 -9.70
CA LEU A 237 -9.23 6.62 -8.33
C LEU A 237 -10.45 7.51 -8.04
N LEU A 238 -10.94 8.27 -9.02
CA LEU A 238 -12.18 9.03 -8.91
C LEU A 238 -13.39 8.12 -8.66
N GLY A 239 -13.50 7.03 -9.42
CA GLY A 239 -14.54 6.02 -9.21
C GLY A 239 -14.45 5.38 -7.82
N LYS A 240 -13.24 5.05 -7.36
CA LYS A 240 -13.00 4.56 -6.00
C LYS A 240 -13.41 5.59 -4.95
N ALA A 241 -13.07 6.85 -5.11
CA ALA A 241 -13.48 7.93 -4.21
C ALA A 241 -15.01 8.08 -4.16
N TYR A 242 -15.69 7.97 -5.29
CA TYR A 242 -17.15 7.98 -5.32
C TYR A 242 -17.79 6.80 -4.57
N VAL A 243 -17.25 5.58 -4.71
CA VAL A 243 -17.71 4.43 -3.93
C VAL A 243 -17.51 4.67 -2.44
N PHE A 244 -16.33 5.14 -2.04
CA PHE A 244 -15.97 5.37 -0.64
C PHE A 244 -16.83 6.44 0.04
N CYS A 245 -17.31 7.43 -0.70
CA CYS A 245 -18.21 8.46 -0.17
C CYS A 245 -19.70 8.22 -0.52
N GLY A 246 -20.08 7.02 -0.96
CA GLY A 246 -21.48 6.62 -1.20
C GLY A 246 -22.13 7.25 -2.43
N LYS A 247 -21.37 7.84 -3.36
CA LYS A 247 -21.88 8.42 -4.63
C LYS A 247 -21.92 7.36 -5.74
N TYR A 248 -22.70 6.31 -5.52
CA TYR A 248 -22.68 5.11 -6.37
C TYR A 248 -23.09 5.34 -7.82
N ASP A 249 -24.06 6.21 -8.11
CA ASP A 249 -24.43 6.54 -9.49
C ASP A 249 -23.27 7.18 -10.26
N SER A 250 -22.56 8.11 -9.63
CA SER A 250 -21.37 8.73 -10.21
C SER A 250 -20.24 7.71 -10.39
N ALA A 251 -20.06 6.81 -9.43
CA ALA A 251 -19.10 5.73 -9.50
C ALA A 251 -19.36 4.81 -10.69
N LYS A 252 -20.59 4.39 -10.91
CA LYS A 252 -20.98 3.54 -12.07
C LYS A 252 -20.55 4.15 -13.40
N ILE A 253 -20.81 5.44 -13.59
CA ILE A 253 -20.50 6.13 -14.85
C ILE A 253 -18.98 6.13 -15.08
N VAL A 254 -18.20 6.55 -14.08
CA VAL A 254 -16.75 6.72 -14.23
C VAL A 254 -16.03 5.38 -14.31
N LEU A 255 -16.41 4.40 -13.47
CA LEU A 255 -15.79 3.08 -13.48
C LEU A 255 -16.09 2.31 -14.76
N MET A 256 -17.34 2.42 -15.30
CA MET A 256 -17.67 1.81 -16.60
C MET A 256 -16.88 2.44 -17.74
N ASP A 257 -16.64 3.75 -17.70
CA ASP A 257 -15.77 4.42 -18.69
C ASP A 257 -14.35 3.86 -18.65
N VAL A 258 -13.79 3.65 -17.46
CA VAL A 258 -12.47 2.99 -17.29
C VAL A 258 -12.49 1.57 -17.87
N ILE A 259 -13.49 0.77 -17.51
CA ILE A 259 -13.63 -0.62 -17.95
C ILE A 259 -13.72 -0.72 -19.49
N THR A 260 -14.47 0.19 -20.10
CA THR A 260 -14.77 0.10 -21.53
C THR A 260 -13.69 0.72 -22.41
N ASN A 261 -13.10 1.84 -21.97
CA ASN A 261 -12.34 2.72 -22.85
C ASN A 261 -10.84 2.80 -22.51
N SER A 262 -10.39 2.28 -21.35
CA SER A 262 -8.98 2.35 -20.98
C SER A 262 -8.06 1.41 -21.78
N GLY A 263 -8.64 0.40 -22.44
CA GLY A 263 -7.86 -0.69 -23.06
C GLY A 263 -7.25 -1.66 -22.05
N LYS A 264 -7.57 -1.50 -20.76
CA LYS A 264 -7.11 -2.37 -19.67
C LYS A 264 -8.17 -3.43 -19.35
N THR A 265 -7.71 -4.59 -18.86
CA THR A 265 -8.60 -5.71 -18.52
C THR A 265 -7.98 -6.56 -17.41
N LEU A 266 -8.70 -7.59 -16.94
CA LEU A 266 -8.13 -8.58 -16.05
C LEU A 266 -7.07 -9.42 -16.78
N MET A 267 -5.87 -9.51 -16.23
CA MET A 267 -4.84 -10.39 -16.78
C MET A 267 -5.24 -11.86 -16.61
N PRO A 268 -4.80 -12.77 -17.50
CA PRO A 268 -4.97 -14.21 -17.30
C PRO A 268 -4.37 -14.68 -15.99
N PHE A 269 -4.97 -15.68 -15.35
CA PHE A 269 -4.49 -16.18 -14.04
C PHE A 269 -3.03 -16.62 -14.07
N SER A 270 -2.54 -17.15 -15.20
CA SER A 270 -1.13 -17.54 -15.37
C SER A 270 -0.17 -16.35 -15.25
N LYS A 271 -0.56 -15.16 -15.72
CA LYS A 271 0.20 -13.92 -15.51
C LYS A 271 0.00 -13.38 -14.10
N TYR A 272 -1.24 -13.35 -13.61
CA TYR A 272 -1.57 -12.91 -12.27
C TYR A 272 -0.76 -13.64 -11.20
N SER A 273 -0.56 -14.94 -11.33
CA SER A 273 0.23 -15.73 -10.39
C SER A 273 1.68 -15.27 -10.24
N ASN A 274 2.19 -14.51 -11.22
CA ASN A 274 3.56 -14.00 -11.24
C ASN A 274 3.64 -12.46 -11.15
N ALA A 275 2.53 -11.76 -11.14
CA ALA A 275 2.50 -10.30 -11.18
C ALA A 275 3.10 -9.65 -9.93
N PHE A 276 3.10 -10.34 -8.80
CA PHE A 276 3.56 -9.82 -7.51
C PHE A 276 4.93 -10.33 -7.09
N ASN A 277 5.59 -11.14 -7.89
CA ASN A 277 6.96 -11.52 -7.60
C ASN A 277 7.91 -10.64 -8.43
N ALA A 278 9.12 -10.46 -7.95
CA ALA A 278 10.12 -9.58 -8.57
C ALA A 278 10.67 -10.10 -9.91
N LEU A 279 10.05 -11.09 -10.48
CA LEU A 279 10.34 -11.71 -11.76
C LEU A 279 9.26 -11.37 -12.76
N PRO A 280 9.62 -11.31 -13.96
CA PRO A 280 10.58 -10.49 -14.66
C PRO A 280 9.99 -9.08 -14.89
N GLU A 281 10.80 -8.12 -15.24
CA GLU A 281 10.39 -6.77 -15.68
C GLU A 281 9.26 -6.78 -16.73
N SER A 282 9.00 -7.91 -17.37
CA SER A 282 7.90 -8.11 -18.33
C SER A 282 6.50 -8.13 -17.72
N ASN A 283 6.36 -8.20 -16.39
CA ASN A 283 5.07 -8.12 -15.70
C ASN A 283 4.71 -6.69 -15.27
N GLU A 284 5.63 -5.76 -15.40
CA GLU A 284 5.41 -4.36 -15.05
C GLU A 284 4.48 -3.69 -16.07
N PHE A 285 3.68 -2.74 -15.61
CA PHE A 285 2.75 -1.96 -16.44
C PHE A 285 1.85 -2.80 -17.33
N ASN A 286 1.47 -3.97 -16.85
CA ASN A 286 0.69 -4.97 -17.59
C ASN A 286 -0.73 -4.50 -17.92
N GLU A 287 -1.51 -5.40 -18.54
CA GLU A 287 -2.88 -5.13 -18.99
C GLU A 287 -3.88 -4.86 -17.86
N GLU A 288 -3.53 -5.16 -16.61
CA GLU A 288 -4.41 -4.91 -15.46
C GLU A 288 -4.04 -3.66 -14.67
N SER A 289 -2.78 -3.21 -14.78
CA SER A 289 -2.26 -2.07 -14.02
C SER A 289 -2.80 -0.74 -14.55
N LEU A 290 -3.39 0.05 -13.67
CA LEU A 290 -3.76 1.45 -13.92
C LEU A 290 -2.76 2.42 -13.31
N PHE A 291 -2.27 2.11 -12.09
CA PHE A 291 -1.21 2.87 -11.45
C PHE A 291 -0.44 1.98 -10.50
N GLU A 292 0.88 1.96 -10.66
CA GLU A 292 1.79 1.19 -9.83
C GLU A 292 3.06 1.97 -9.50
N ILE A 293 3.63 1.67 -8.35
CA ILE A 293 4.94 2.17 -7.97
C ILE A 293 5.97 1.25 -8.61
N ASN A 294 6.77 1.80 -9.53
CA ASN A 294 7.87 1.07 -10.13
C ASN A 294 9.01 0.91 -9.12
N VAL A 295 9.49 -0.32 -8.97
CA VAL A 295 10.56 -0.70 -8.06
C VAL A 295 11.71 -1.28 -8.88
N ASP A 296 12.90 -0.67 -8.80
CA ASP A 296 14.07 -1.11 -9.54
C ASP A 296 15.01 -1.96 -8.69
N ARG A 297 14.99 -3.25 -8.92
CA ARG A 297 15.88 -4.21 -8.28
C ARG A 297 17.33 -4.07 -8.71
N LYS A 298 17.60 -3.59 -9.92
CA LYS A 298 18.97 -3.44 -10.44
C LYS A 298 19.72 -2.31 -9.76
N SER A 299 19.01 -1.33 -9.26
CA SER A 299 19.54 -0.30 -8.37
C SER A 299 19.84 -0.83 -6.97
N SER A 300 19.69 -2.13 -6.78
CA SER A 300 19.83 -2.83 -5.51
C SER A 300 21.27 -2.88 -5.03
N GLY A 301 21.41 -2.89 -3.78
CA GLY A 301 22.59 -2.99 -2.95
C GLY A 301 22.32 -2.37 -1.60
N THR A 302 21.12 -1.80 -1.43
CA THR A 302 20.81 -1.01 -0.24
C THR A 302 19.39 -1.19 0.18
N GLY A 303 19.17 -2.05 1.13
CA GLY A 303 17.98 -1.98 1.96
C GLY A 303 18.11 -0.85 2.97
N ILE A 304 17.00 -0.54 3.64
CA ILE A 304 16.97 0.47 4.73
C ILE A 304 17.88 0.11 5.92
N PHE A 305 18.35 -1.13 6.01
CA PHE A 305 19.21 -1.63 7.07
C PHE A 305 20.68 -1.74 6.66
N THR A 306 21.05 -1.39 5.43
CA THR A 306 22.44 -1.42 4.98
C THR A 306 23.03 -0.01 4.97
N ASN A 307 24.29 0.12 5.41
CA ASN A 307 25.04 1.38 5.39
C ASN A 307 25.58 1.70 3.98
N GLN A 308 24.90 1.32 2.92
CA GLN A 308 25.39 1.52 1.56
C GLN A 308 24.84 2.80 0.94
N THR A 309 25.59 3.34 -0.01
CA THR A 309 25.45 4.70 -0.52
C THR A 309 24.42 4.90 -1.62
N LEU A 310 23.66 3.88 -2.02
CA LEU A 310 22.64 4.03 -3.06
C LEU A 310 21.29 4.46 -2.46
N PRO A 311 20.49 5.23 -3.17
CA PRO A 311 19.22 5.70 -2.64
C PRO A 311 18.29 4.53 -2.31
N SER A 312 17.90 4.38 -1.06
CA SER A 312 16.86 3.45 -0.61
C SER A 312 15.49 3.70 -1.28
N ASP A 313 15.40 4.77 -2.05
CA ASP A 313 14.18 5.24 -2.70
C ASP A 313 13.81 4.46 -3.97
N LEU A 314 14.68 3.57 -4.47
CA LEU A 314 14.44 2.82 -5.70
C LEU A 314 14.00 1.38 -5.47
N THR A 315 14.10 0.89 -4.24
CA THR A 315 13.74 -0.48 -3.85
C THR A 315 12.79 -0.49 -2.67
N THR A 316 12.22 -1.65 -2.35
CA THR A 316 11.41 -1.86 -1.15
C THR A 316 12.03 -2.95 -0.29
N SER A 317 11.65 -3.01 0.98
CA SER A 317 12.12 -4.03 1.92
C SER A 317 11.00 -4.98 2.38
N THR A 318 9.94 -5.07 1.61
CA THR A 318 8.76 -5.89 1.94
C THR A 318 9.14 -7.36 2.12
N GLY A 319 9.92 -7.93 1.22
CA GLY A 319 10.37 -9.31 1.28
C GLY A 319 11.25 -9.63 2.49
N LEU A 320 11.94 -8.65 3.05
CA LEU A 320 12.72 -8.84 4.28
C LEU A 320 11.83 -9.27 5.46
N LEU A 321 10.62 -8.72 5.56
CA LEU A 321 9.68 -9.03 6.64
C LEU A 321 8.69 -10.15 6.28
N TRP A 322 8.33 -10.27 5.02
CA TRP A 322 7.27 -11.17 4.54
C TRP A 322 7.79 -12.49 3.99
N GLY A 323 9.01 -12.53 3.48
CA GLY A 323 9.58 -13.73 2.88
C GLY A 323 9.83 -14.87 3.86
N PRO A 324 10.13 -16.07 3.39
CA PRO A 324 10.37 -17.22 4.24
C PRO A 324 11.67 -17.09 5.05
N MET A 325 11.58 -17.33 6.36
CA MET A 325 12.75 -17.35 7.24
C MET A 325 13.57 -18.64 7.09
N ILE A 326 12.90 -19.77 6.77
CA ILE A 326 13.50 -21.09 6.83
C ILE A 326 13.30 -21.78 5.51
N LEU A 327 14.41 -22.22 4.93
CA LEU A 327 14.44 -23.01 3.72
C LEU A 327 15.07 -24.37 4.03
N GLY A 328 14.34 -25.43 3.78
CA GLY A 328 14.86 -26.79 3.83
C GLY A 328 15.56 -27.17 2.53
N LEU A 329 16.68 -27.88 2.59
CA LEU A 329 17.26 -28.56 1.43
C LEU A 329 16.37 -29.76 1.07
N ASN A 330 15.86 -29.78 -0.16
CA ASN A 330 14.99 -30.87 -0.63
C ASN A 330 13.76 -31.12 0.28
N GLY A 331 13.25 -30.10 0.94
CA GLY A 331 12.12 -30.21 1.85
C GLY A 331 12.45 -30.79 3.23
N VAL A 332 13.71 -30.94 3.56
CA VAL A 332 14.15 -31.38 4.88
C VAL A 332 14.43 -30.18 5.75
N GLU A 333 13.85 -30.16 6.93
CA GLU A 333 14.16 -29.15 7.95
C GLU A 333 15.57 -29.40 8.49
N ASN A 334 16.46 -28.43 8.32
CA ASN A 334 17.81 -28.44 8.87
C ASN A 334 17.88 -27.48 10.07
N GLY A 335 18.25 -28.02 11.24
CA GLY A 335 18.39 -27.21 12.42
C GLY A 335 19.63 -26.34 12.40
N GLY A 336 19.43 -25.11 12.37
CA GLY A 336 20.47 -24.13 12.58
C GLY A 336 20.84 -23.37 11.32
N GLY A 337 20.36 -22.17 11.20
CA GLY A 337 20.98 -21.12 10.43
C GLY A 337 20.61 -21.03 8.96
N ASN A 338 19.58 -21.71 8.51
CA ASN A 338 19.08 -21.50 7.13
C ASN A 338 18.04 -20.38 7.05
N THR A 339 18.30 -19.30 7.75
CA THR A 339 17.49 -18.08 7.72
C THR A 339 17.94 -17.21 6.54
N GLU A 340 17.77 -17.70 5.33
CA GLU A 340 18.54 -17.13 4.23
C GLU A 340 17.79 -16.09 3.40
N MET A 341 16.48 -15.89 3.63
CA MET A 341 15.73 -14.98 2.76
C MET A 341 15.01 -13.84 3.48
N SER A 342 14.71 -13.94 4.75
CA SER A 342 14.11 -12.82 5.47
C SER A 342 14.18 -12.98 6.99
N ARG A 343 13.88 -11.92 7.72
CA ARG A 343 13.73 -11.96 9.17
C ARG A 343 12.40 -12.58 9.61
N VAL A 344 11.49 -12.83 8.70
CA VAL A 344 10.10 -13.25 8.87
C VAL A 344 9.48 -12.80 10.19
N ASN A 345 9.04 -11.59 10.18
CA ASN A 345 8.26 -11.09 11.29
C ASN A 345 6.76 -11.34 11.06
N ILE A 346 6.36 -11.55 9.79
CA ILE A 346 4.96 -11.63 9.37
C ILE A 346 4.73 -12.92 8.58
N PHE A 347 3.71 -13.67 8.92
CA PHE A 347 3.28 -14.86 8.20
C PHE A 347 1.76 -14.99 8.22
N PHE A 348 1.21 -15.86 7.37
CA PHE A 348 -0.23 -16.07 7.26
C PHE A 348 -0.85 -16.49 8.58
N HIS A 349 -1.91 -15.82 8.95
CA HIS A 349 -2.79 -16.30 9.99
C HIS A 349 -3.58 -17.49 9.49
N ASP A 350 -3.75 -18.54 10.33
CA ASP A 350 -4.45 -19.77 9.93
C ASP A 350 -5.90 -19.52 9.52
N ASN A 351 -6.56 -18.51 10.10
CA ASN A 351 -7.91 -18.16 9.69
C ASN A 351 -7.95 -17.50 8.30
N ASN A 352 -6.89 -16.82 7.86
CA ASN A 352 -6.78 -16.38 6.47
C ASN A 352 -6.70 -17.60 5.53
N LEU A 353 -5.92 -18.63 5.90
CA LEU A 353 -5.87 -19.86 5.11
C LEU A 353 -7.26 -20.52 4.99
N LYS A 354 -8.03 -20.54 6.10
CA LYS A 354 -9.41 -21.06 6.09
C LYS A 354 -10.34 -20.23 5.20
N ARG A 355 -10.19 -18.92 5.15
CA ARG A 355 -10.94 -18.06 4.22
C ARG A 355 -10.69 -18.40 2.76
N PHE A 356 -9.45 -18.77 2.43
CA PHE A 356 -9.14 -19.33 1.11
C PHE A 356 -9.57 -20.79 0.93
N GLY A 357 -10.15 -21.42 1.95
CA GLY A 357 -10.61 -22.81 1.90
C GLY A 357 -9.55 -23.84 2.22
N PHE A 358 -8.40 -23.46 2.75
CA PHE A 358 -7.41 -24.39 3.24
C PHE A 358 -7.78 -24.84 4.66
N THR A 359 -8.39 -26.02 4.77
CA THR A 359 -9.03 -26.50 6.01
C THR A 359 -8.32 -27.67 6.67
N LEU A 360 -7.13 -28.05 6.20
CA LEU A 360 -6.34 -29.10 6.83
C LEU A 360 -5.95 -28.71 8.26
N PRO A 361 -5.91 -29.70 9.19
CA PRO A 361 -5.35 -29.44 10.51
C PRO A 361 -3.87 -29.03 10.40
N VAL A 362 -3.29 -28.56 11.48
CA VAL A 362 -1.85 -28.26 11.48
C VAL A 362 -1.06 -29.54 11.22
N TYR A 363 -0.05 -29.43 10.36
CA TYR A 363 0.79 -30.56 9.94
C TYR A 363 1.55 -31.18 11.11
N THR A 364 1.96 -32.42 10.93
CA THR A 364 2.94 -33.11 11.80
C THR A 364 4.24 -33.36 11.02
N LEU A 365 5.35 -33.35 11.72
CA LEU A 365 6.67 -33.67 11.16
C LEU A 365 7.11 -35.06 11.56
N VAL A 366 7.74 -35.76 10.63
CA VAL A 366 8.33 -37.08 10.81
C VAL A 366 9.82 -37.05 10.48
N ALA A 367 10.57 -38.06 10.88
CA ALA A 367 11.98 -38.18 10.50
C ALA A 367 12.15 -38.15 8.98
N ALA A 368 13.13 -37.43 8.47
CA ALA A 368 13.46 -37.40 7.05
C ALA A 368 13.90 -38.80 6.57
N PRO A 369 13.60 -39.19 5.32
CA PRO A 369 14.07 -40.45 4.76
C PRO A 369 15.60 -40.59 4.88
N GLY A 370 16.06 -41.74 5.39
CA GLY A 370 17.49 -42.01 5.61
C GLY A 370 18.09 -41.38 6.87
N PHE A 371 17.33 -40.64 7.66
CA PHE A 371 17.78 -40.15 8.95
C PHE A 371 17.61 -41.22 10.03
N SER A 372 18.72 -41.61 10.66
CA SER A 372 18.75 -42.71 11.65
C SER A 372 18.70 -42.25 13.11
N GLY A 373 18.75 -40.93 13.35
CA GLY A 373 18.68 -40.37 14.69
C GLY A 373 17.26 -40.03 15.14
N THR A 374 17.12 -39.57 16.36
CA THR A 374 15.86 -38.98 16.82
C THR A 374 15.89 -37.48 16.49
N PRO A 375 14.91 -36.96 15.70
CA PRO A 375 14.81 -35.57 15.46
C PRO A 375 14.63 -34.77 16.77
N SER A 376 15.44 -33.75 16.94
CA SER A 376 15.39 -32.90 18.13
C SER A 376 15.67 -31.46 17.74
N ARG A 377 15.53 -30.54 18.70
CA ARG A 377 15.92 -29.14 18.51
C ARG A 377 17.38 -28.97 18.04
N PHE A 378 18.24 -29.89 18.42
CA PHE A 378 19.68 -29.87 18.07
C PHE A 378 19.99 -30.71 16.84
N ASN A 379 19.06 -31.57 16.39
CA ASN A 379 19.21 -32.44 15.22
C ASN A 379 17.86 -32.61 14.51
N PRO A 380 17.37 -31.58 13.83
CA PRO A 380 15.97 -31.51 13.40
C PRO A 380 15.68 -32.12 12.03
N GLN A 381 16.37 -33.18 11.60
CA GLN A 381 16.16 -33.84 10.31
C GLN A 381 14.71 -34.35 10.16
N ARG A 382 13.79 -33.45 9.84
CA ARG A 382 12.34 -33.72 9.76
C ARG A 382 11.75 -33.28 8.42
N VAL A 383 10.70 -33.90 8.01
CA VAL A 383 9.87 -33.54 6.85
C VAL A 383 8.40 -33.53 7.25
N MET A 384 7.57 -32.87 6.48
CA MET A 384 6.13 -32.95 6.64
C MET A 384 5.65 -34.40 6.49
N ASN A 385 4.71 -34.81 7.31
CA ASN A 385 4.08 -36.11 7.20
C ASN A 385 3.63 -36.38 5.75
N PRO A 386 4.01 -37.51 5.10
CA PRO A 386 3.73 -37.74 3.69
C PRO A 386 2.23 -37.72 3.32
N THR A 387 1.37 -38.21 4.21
CA THR A 387 -0.08 -38.17 3.99
C THR A 387 -0.59 -36.73 3.96
N TYR A 388 -0.18 -35.92 4.92
CA TYR A 388 -0.53 -34.52 4.95
C TYR A 388 0.03 -33.76 3.74
N TYR A 389 1.28 -34.03 3.36
CA TYR A 389 1.90 -33.44 2.17
C TYR A 389 1.07 -33.72 0.92
N GLN A 390 0.62 -34.96 0.73
CA GLN A 390 -0.20 -35.30 -0.43
C GLN A 390 -1.56 -34.60 -0.37
N GLN A 391 -2.23 -34.63 0.78
CA GLN A 391 -3.51 -33.91 0.96
C GLN A 391 -3.38 -32.42 0.65
N SER A 392 -2.32 -31.75 1.11
CA SER A 392 -2.10 -30.34 0.87
C SER A 392 -1.86 -30.02 -0.62
N LYS A 393 -1.17 -30.93 -1.34
CA LYS A 393 -1.00 -30.82 -2.81
C LYS A 393 -2.31 -31.05 -3.55
N ASP A 394 -3.11 -32.01 -3.10
CA ASP A 394 -4.39 -32.34 -3.73
C ASP A 394 -5.37 -31.17 -3.61
N MET A 395 -5.40 -30.46 -2.49
CA MET A 395 -6.19 -29.24 -2.35
C MET A 395 -5.85 -28.18 -3.39
N ARG A 396 -4.55 -27.99 -3.68
CA ARG A 396 -4.07 -27.08 -4.73
C ARG A 396 -4.44 -27.57 -6.12
N THR A 397 -4.15 -28.81 -6.42
CA THR A 397 -4.37 -29.40 -7.75
C THR A 397 -5.84 -29.46 -8.11
N ASN A 398 -6.69 -29.84 -7.16
CA ASN A 398 -8.14 -29.95 -7.34
C ASN A 398 -8.87 -28.62 -7.16
N LYS A 399 -8.14 -27.54 -6.83
CA LYS A 399 -8.72 -26.20 -6.58
C LYS A 399 -9.84 -26.24 -5.52
N THR A 400 -9.70 -27.06 -4.49
CA THR A 400 -10.63 -27.09 -3.35
C THR A 400 -10.38 -25.92 -2.40
N ALA A 401 -9.14 -25.44 -2.33
CA ALA A 401 -8.84 -24.10 -1.84
C ALA A 401 -8.78 -23.12 -3.01
N ASP A 402 -9.15 -21.87 -2.77
CA ASP A 402 -9.11 -20.81 -3.79
C ASP A 402 -7.70 -20.69 -4.40
N PRO A 403 -7.56 -20.72 -5.73
CA PRO A 403 -6.24 -20.68 -6.38
C PRO A 403 -5.41 -19.45 -6.02
N ARG A 404 -6.03 -18.34 -5.64
CA ARG A 404 -5.35 -17.10 -5.21
C ARG A 404 -4.56 -17.27 -3.92
N LEU A 405 -4.90 -18.25 -3.09
CA LEU A 405 -4.07 -18.59 -1.92
C LEU A 405 -2.60 -18.81 -2.32
N TYR A 406 -2.37 -19.52 -3.42
CA TYR A 406 -1.03 -19.90 -3.90
C TYR A 406 -0.33 -18.78 -4.68
N VAL A 407 -1.04 -17.70 -4.95
CA VAL A 407 -0.47 -16.41 -5.40
C VAL A 407 0.00 -15.60 -4.19
N CYS A 408 -0.79 -15.61 -3.12
CA CYS A 408 -0.52 -14.81 -1.92
C CYS A 408 0.52 -15.43 -1.01
N GLY A 409 0.51 -16.77 -0.86
CA GLY A 409 1.33 -17.51 0.11
C GLY A 409 2.23 -18.57 -0.51
N LEU A 410 3.38 -18.78 0.13
CA LEU A 410 4.28 -19.90 -0.16
C LEU A 410 3.78 -21.14 0.59
N GLN A 411 3.40 -22.15 -0.18
CA GLN A 411 2.95 -23.42 0.38
C GLN A 411 4.13 -24.21 0.94
N PRO A 412 4.23 -24.41 2.25
CA PRO A 412 5.35 -25.13 2.85
C PRO A 412 5.51 -26.53 2.26
N TRP A 413 6.74 -26.95 2.05
CA TRP A 413 7.17 -28.24 1.46
C TRP A 413 6.72 -28.50 0.03
N VAL A 414 5.90 -27.65 -0.58
CA VAL A 414 5.38 -27.82 -1.95
C VAL A 414 5.98 -26.84 -2.93
N ASP A 415 6.01 -25.55 -2.57
CA ASP A 415 6.65 -24.54 -3.41
C ASP A 415 8.18 -24.70 -3.41
N THR A 416 8.84 -24.08 -4.37
CA THR A 416 10.30 -24.00 -4.42
C THR A 416 10.73 -22.55 -4.50
N VAL A 417 11.87 -22.26 -3.91
CA VAL A 417 12.53 -20.96 -3.93
C VAL A 417 13.96 -21.17 -4.39
N ALA A 418 14.42 -20.35 -5.33
CA ALA A 418 15.78 -20.44 -5.81
C ALA A 418 16.75 -19.65 -4.93
N ASN A 419 17.85 -20.26 -4.55
CA ASN A 419 18.95 -19.64 -3.86
C ASN A 419 19.85 -18.84 -4.82
N ARG A 420 20.69 -17.96 -4.26
CA ARG A 420 21.70 -17.19 -4.99
C ARG A 420 22.62 -18.04 -5.85
N ASP A 421 23.00 -19.21 -5.39
CA ASP A 421 23.83 -20.18 -6.13
C ASP A 421 23.05 -20.99 -7.20
N GLY A 422 21.75 -20.70 -7.35
CA GLY A 422 20.85 -21.40 -8.27
C GLY A 422 20.30 -22.72 -7.74
N THR A 423 20.67 -23.13 -6.53
CA THR A 423 20.07 -24.33 -5.92
C THR A 423 18.61 -24.08 -5.57
N GLN A 424 17.77 -25.08 -5.81
CA GLN A 424 16.37 -25.01 -5.41
C GLN A 424 16.23 -25.38 -3.94
N ARG A 425 15.48 -24.56 -3.20
CA ARG A 425 15.11 -24.86 -1.82
C ARG A 425 13.60 -24.89 -1.69
N VAL A 426 13.14 -25.64 -0.73
CA VAL A 426 11.73 -25.78 -0.41
C VAL A 426 11.43 -24.98 0.84
N PRO A 427 10.53 -23.98 0.80
CA PRO A 427 10.13 -23.26 1.98
C PRO A 427 9.46 -24.24 2.96
N ILE A 428 9.80 -24.12 4.22
CA ILE A 428 9.18 -24.86 5.31
C ILE A 428 8.43 -23.90 6.23
N ALA A 429 7.44 -24.41 6.94
CA ALA A 429 6.72 -23.57 7.87
C ALA A 429 7.61 -23.12 9.02
N ARG A 430 7.50 -21.85 9.41
CA ARG A 430 8.30 -21.26 10.51
C ARG A 430 8.20 -22.07 11.79
N ALA A 431 7.04 -22.61 12.08
CA ALA A 431 6.80 -23.44 13.26
C ALA A 431 7.73 -24.66 13.39
N GLY A 432 8.37 -25.08 12.29
CA GLY A 432 9.33 -26.19 12.29
C GLY A 432 10.58 -25.94 13.11
N VAL A 433 11.10 -24.71 13.18
CA VAL A 433 12.37 -24.41 13.87
C VAL A 433 12.27 -24.44 15.39
N THR A 434 11.16 -23.98 15.90
CA THR A 434 10.94 -23.84 17.36
C THR A 434 10.14 -24.99 17.96
N GLY A 435 9.79 -25.99 17.14
CA GLY A 435 8.95 -27.11 17.57
C GLY A 435 7.47 -26.81 17.56
N ASN A 436 7.01 -25.95 16.65
CA ASN A 436 5.60 -25.56 16.49
C ASN A 436 4.92 -25.17 17.82
N ILE A 437 5.58 -24.33 18.59
CA ILE A 437 5.07 -23.88 19.89
C ILE A 437 3.71 -23.18 19.80
N TYR A 438 3.35 -22.68 18.60
CA TYR A 438 2.10 -21.96 18.35
C TYR A 438 1.03 -22.84 17.69
N ASN A 439 1.36 -24.09 17.31
CA ASN A 439 0.45 -24.99 16.60
C ASN A 439 -0.23 -24.31 15.38
N LEU A 440 0.56 -23.62 14.53
CA LEU A 440 0.11 -22.87 13.36
C LEU A 440 0.64 -23.49 12.07
N GLN A 441 -0.05 -23.26 10.95
CA GLN A 441 0.40 -23.69 9.61
C GLN A 441 1.68 -23.00 9.17
N GLY A 442 1.93 -21.73 9.58
CA GLY A 442 3.18 -21.01 9.40
C GLY A 442 3.55 -20.74 7.94
N TRP A 443 2.59 -20.45 7.06
CA TRP A 443 2.85 -20.07 5.67
C TRP A 443 3.48 -18.69 5.60
N SER A 444 4.49 -18.52 4.75
CA SER A 444 5.09 -17.23 4.45
C SER A 444 4.36 -16.53 3.31
N TYR A 445 4.47 -15.19 3.24
CA TYR A 445 3.94 -14.45 2.11
C TYR A 445 4.75 -14.70 0.84
N LYS A 446 4.07 -14.61 -0.30
CA LYS A 446 4.66 -14.71 -1.63
C LYS A 446 4.53 -13.40 -2.41
N LYS A 447 3.41 -12.68 -2.28
CA LYS A 447 3.25 -11.36 -2.87
C LYS A 447 4.37 -10.43 -2.40
N TYR A 448 4.93 -9.66 -3.33
CA TYR A 448 6.02 -8.71 -3.09
C TYR A 448 7.32 -9.30 -2.53
N CYS A 449 7.46 -10.62 -2.60
CA CYS A 449 8.70 -11.29 -2.20
C CYS A 449 9.48 -11.75 -3.42
N THR A 450 10.76 -11.50 -3.43
CA THR A 450 11.66 -12.05 -4.45
C THR A 450 11.93 -13.52 -4.13
N ILE A 451 11.61 -14.40 -5.06
CA ILE A 451 11.72 -15.86 -4.89
C ILE A 451 12.55 -16.55 -5.98
N ASP A 452 13.38 -15.82 -6.69
CA ASP A 452 14.21 -16.32 -7.79
C ASP A 452 15.69 -16.47 -7.42
N LYS A 453 16.45 -17.10 -8.34
CA LYS A 453 17.89 -17.31 -8.18
C LYS A 453 18.72 -16.03 -8.12
N SER A 454 18.17 -14.90 -8.53
CA SER A 454 18.83 -13.60 -8.43
C SER A 454 18.61 -12.94 -7.07
N THR A 455 17.84 -13.58 -6.19
CA THR A 455 17.65 -13.13 -4.81
C THR A 455 18.97 -13.21 -4.09
N TYR A 456 19.47 -12.06 -3.69
CA TYR A 456 20.67 -12.00 -2.89
C TYR A 456 20.37 -12.49 -1.48
N PHE A 457 21.34 -13.16 -0.91
CA PHE A 457 21.37 -13.49 0.50
C PHE A 457 21.09 -12.26 1.36
N TYR A 458 20.09 -12.30 2.24
CA TYR A 458 19.57 -11.12 2.93
C TYR A 458 19.18 -10.01 1.97
N ASN A 459 18.32 -10.32 1.03
CA ASN A 459 17.85 -9.28 0.14
C ASN A 459 16.89 -8.35 0.91
N GLU A 460 17.43 -7.26 1.38
CA GLU A 460 16.67 -6.17 1.96
C GLU A 460 15.93 -5.36 0.89
N CYS A 461 16.10 -5.73 -0.38
CA CYS A 461 15.60 -5.00 -1.52
C CYS A 461 14.80 -5.91 -2.45
N ASP A 462 13.57 -5.51 -2.72
CA ASP A 462 12.67 -6.17 -3.65
C ASP A 462 12.56 -5.39 -4.96
N GLY A 463 12.18 -6.09 -6.02
CA GLY A 463 11.91 -5.52 -7.33
C GLY A 463 10.47 -5.73 -7.79
N ALA A 464 9.57 -6.16 -6.91
CA ALA A 464 8.17 -6.28 -7.24
C ALA A 464 7.48 -4.92 -7.23
N ASN A 465 6.90 -4.50 -8.35
CA ASN A 465 6.09 -3.29 -8.41
C ASN A 465 4.88 -3.39 -7.47
N ILE A 466 4.50 -2.26 -6.89
CA ILE A 466 3.37 -2.18 -5.97
C ILE A 466 2.18 -1.58 -6.71
N TYR A 467 1.14 -2.39 -6.93
CA TYR A 467 -0.10 -1.92 -7.55
C TYR A 467 -0.90 -1.07 -6.56
N LEU A 468 -1.10 0.20 -6.89
CA LEU A 468 -1.97 1.11 -6.15
C LEU A 468 -3.39 1.11 -6.70
N LEU A 469 -3.55 0.79 -7.99
CA LEU A 469 -4.83 0.71 -8.66
C LEU A 469 -4.74 -0.27 -9.85
N ARG A 470 -5.63 -1.27 -9.87
CA ARG A 470 -5.70 -2.28 -10.92
C ARG A 470 -7.13 -2.68 -11.28
N MET A 471 -7.32 -3.26 -12.45
CA MET A 471 -8.64 -3.52 -13.02
C MET A 471 -9.52 -4.42 -12.15
N ALA A 472 -8.96 -5.36 -11.38
CA ALA A 472 -9.78 -6.17 -10.48
C ALA A 472 -10.43 -5.32 -9.37
N ASP A 473 -9.71 -4.34 -8.80
CA ASP A 473 -10.31 -3.38 -7.86
C ASP A 473 -11.42 -2.58 -8.55
N ILE A 474 -11.19 -2.11 -9.78
CA ILE A 474 -12.19 -1.37 -10.57
C ILE A 474 -13.45 -2.22 -10.83
N PHE A 475 -13.29 -3.50 -11.21
CA PHE A 475 -14.41 -4.41 -11.45
C PHE A 475 -15.26 -4.62 -10.19
N LEU A 476 -14.61 -4.84 -9.06
CA LEU A 476 -15.29 -5.07 -7.78
C LEU A 476 -15.91 -3.80 -7.21
N LEU A 477 -15.28 -2.63 -7.38
CA LEU A 477 -15.88 -1.33 -7.02
C LEU A 477 -17.09 -0.99 -7.92
N TYR A 478 -17.03 -1.34 -9.22
CA TYR A 478 -18.15 -1.19 -10.12
C TYR A 478 -19.32 -2.12 -9.72
N ALA A 479 -19.02 -3.37 -9.37
CA ALA A 479 -20.01 -4.31 -8.85
C ALA A 479 -20.69 -3.78 -7.59
N GLU A 480 -19.91 -3.20 -6.66
CA GLU A 480 -20.46 -2.58 -5.46
C GLU A 480 -21.36 -1.40 -5.76
N ALA A 481 -20.96 -0.53 -6.69
CA ALA A 481 -21.77 0.59 -7.10
C ALA A 481 -23.08 0.14 -7.75
N CYS A 482 -23.05 -0.92 -8.57
CA CYS A 482 -24.24 -1.54 -9.15
C CYS A 482 -25.16 -2.14 -8.08
N GLN A 483 -24.60 -2.87 -7.12
CA GLN A 483 -25.37 -3.45 -6.00
C GLN A 483 -26.09 -2.37 -5.19
N ASN A 484 -25.41 -1.28 -4.87
CA ASN A 484 -25.98 -0.17 -4.09
C ASN A 484 -26.96 0.73 -4.89
N THR A 485 -27.06 0.53 -6.20
CA THR A 485 -28.06 1.16 -7.08
C THR A 485 -29.11 0.17 -7.58
N ALA A 486 -29.26 -0.97 -6.91
CA ALA A 486 -30.22 -2.05 -7.21
C ALA A 486 -30.04 -2.73 -8.59
N ASP A 487 -28.89 -2.57 -9.23
CA ASP A 487 -28.52 -3.26 -10.45
C ASP A 487 -27.79 -4.58 -10.11
N ASN A 488 -28.52 -5.49 -9.49
CA ASN A 488 -27.97 -6.72 -8.93
C ASN A 488 -27.45 -7.70 -9.99
N VAL A 489 -28.02 -7.68 -11.19
CA VAL A 489 -27.59 -8.55 -12.30
C VAL A 489 -26.19 -8.17 -12.76
N THR A 490 -25.97 -6.88 -13.00
CA THR A 490 -24.66 -6.36 -13.39
C THR A 490 -23.64 -6.53 -12.26
N ALA A 491 -24.04 -6.28 -11.01
CA ALA A 491 -23.17 -6.50 -9.85
C ALA A 491 -22.65 -7.94 -9.80
N LEU A 492 -23.56 -8.91 -9.89
CA LEU A 492 -23.21 -10.33 -9.86
C LEU A 492 -22.28 -10.74 -11.01
N GLU A 493 -22.53 -10.23 -12.23
CA GLU A 493 -21.68 -10.53 -13.38
C GLU A 493 -20.24 -10.03 -13.19
N TYR A 494 -20.05 -8.80 -12.68
CA TYR A 494 -18.70 -8.27 -12.47
C TYR A 494 -17.95 -8.96 -11.32
N ILE A 495 -18.64 -9.43 -10.31
CA ILE A 495 -18.09 -10.32 -9.27
C ILE A 495 -17.66 -11.63 -9.93
N ASN A 496 -18.52 -12.24 -10.75
CA ASN A 496 -18.24 -13.50 -11.43
C ASN A 496 -17.09 -13.40 -12.44
N LYS A 497 -16.89 -12.27 -13.10
CA LYS A 497 -15.73 -12.06 -13.99
C LYS A 497 -14.39 -12.22 -13.22
N VAL A 498 -14.28 -11.63 -12.04
CA VAL A 498 -13.08 -11.76 -11.19
C VAL A 498 -12.93 -13.20 -10.71
N HIS A 499 -14.01 -13.82 -10.26
CA HIS A 499 -14.01 -15.20 -9.82
C HIS A 499 -13.62 -16.20 -10.92
N ARG A 500 -14.20 -16.08 -12.14
CA ARG A 500 -13.83 -16.90 -13.30
C ARG A 500 -12.34 -16.81 -13.61
N ARG A 501 -11.76 -15.58 -13.59
CA ARG A 501 -10.33 -15.37 -13.78
C ARG A 501 -9.50 -16.14 -12.77
N ALA A 502 -9.88 -16.13 -11.48
CA ALA A 502 -9.17 -16.86 -10.42
C ALA A 502 -9.12 -18.38 -10.69
N TYR A 503 -10.15 -18.92 -11.31
CA TYR A 503 -10.22 -20.33 -11.69
C TYR A 503 -9.68 -20.64 -13.10
N SER A 504 -9.03 -19.68 -13.75
CA SER A 504 -8.50 -19.80 -15.12
C SER A 504 -9.58 -20.04 -16.19
N LEU A 505 -10.77 -19.47 -15.99
CA LEU A 505 -11.89 -19.57 -16.91
C LEU A 505 -12.02 -18.27 -17.73
N PRO A 506 -12.64 -18.32 -18.93
CA PRO A 506 -12.95 -17.12 -19.70
C PRO A 506 -13.86 -16.17 -18.90
N ILE A 507 -13.44 -14.92 -18.74
CA ILE A 507 -14.15 -13.96 -17.87
C ILE A 507 -15.55 -13.58 -18.38
N ASP A 508 -15.76 -13.61 -19.70
CA ASP A 508 -17.00 -13.21 -20.34
C ASP A 508 -17.96 -14.37 -20.64
N VAL A 509 -17.63 -15.59 -20.20
CA VAL A 509 -18.44 -16.79 -20.43
C VAL A 509 -18.93 -17.34 -19.10
N PRO A 510 -20.23 -17.41 -18.85
CA PRO A 510 -20.79 -18.03 -17.65
C PRO A 510 -20.26 -19.44 -17.41
N SER A 511 -20.04 -19.78 -16.18
CA SER A 511 -19.43 -21.06 -15.78
C SER A 511 -20.16 -21.75 -14.63
N SER A 512 -19.84 -23.00 -14.37
CA SER A 512 -20.32 -23.72 -13.19
C SER A 512 -19.72 -23.21 -11.88
N GLN A 513 -18.71 -22.35 -11.95
CA GLN A 513 -18.09 -21.72 -10.76
C GLN A 513 -18.78 -20.41 -10.35
N ASP A 514 -19.66 -19.90 -11.19
CA ASP A 514 -20.33 -18.62 -10.94
C ASP A 514 -21.17 -18.62 -9.66
N TYR A 515 -21.10 -17.52 -8.94
CA TYR A 515 -22.08 -17.20 -7.90
C TYR A 515 -23.45 -17.02 -8.55
N THR A 516 -24.48 -17.53 -7.91
CA THR A 516 -25.87 -17.41 -8.40
C THR A 516 -26.66 -16.34 -7.66
N SER A 517 -26.10 -15.76 -6.60
CA SER A 517 -26.73 -14.75 -5.76
C SER A 517 -25.67 -13.85 -5.12
N LEU A 518 -26.05 -12.62 -4.79
CA LEU A 518 -25.23 -11.68 -4.03
C LEU A 518 -25.23 -11.95 -2.51
N SER A 519 -26.09 -12.85 -2.03
CA SER A 519 -26.25 -13.15 -0.61
C SER A 519 -25.88 -14.58 -0.22
N ALA A 520 -25.47 -15.40 -1.18
CA ALA A 520 -25.10 -16.78 -0.92
C ALA A 520 -23.86 -17.14 -1.73
N ASN A 521 -22.79 -17.47 -1.03
CA ASN A 521 -21.54 -17.91 -1.64
C ASN A 521 -21.40 -19.41 -1.56
N THR A 522 -22.09 -20.14 -2.43
CA THR A 522 -21.99 -21.62 -2.49
C THR A 522 -20.70 -22.10 -3.16
N LYS A 523 -19.88 -21.19 -3.69
CA LYS A 523 -18.63 -21.51 -4.40
C LYS A 523 -17.38 -21.16 -3.59
N ALA A 524 -17.51 -20.36 -2.56
CA ALA A 524 -16.39 -20.10 -1.66
C ALA A 524 -16.17 -21.34 -0.78
N SER A 525 -14.94 -21.73 -0.67
CA SER A 525 -14.48 -22.74 0.24
C SER A 525 -14.29 -22.19 1.67
N ALA A 526 -14.53 -20.91 1.88
CA ALA A 526 -14.40 -20.26 3.17
C ALA A 526 -15.29 -20.89 4.25
N THR A 527 -14.80 -20.85 5.49
CA THR A 527 -15.56 -21.28 6.67
C THR A 527 -16.15 -20.10 7.45
N ASP A 528 -15.91 -18.89 6.98
CA ASP A 528 -16.38 -17.65 7.56
C ASP A 528 -17.78 -17.33 7.02
N GLU A 529 -18.79 -17.40 7.88
CA GLU A 529 -20.20 -17.18 7.48
C GLU A 529 -20.43 -15.81 6.90
N ASP A 530 -19.75 -14.79 7.39
CA ASP A 530 -19.93 -13.40 6.92
C ASP A 530 -19.46 -13.24 5.48
N LEU A 531 -18.33 -13.85 5.12
CA LEU A 531 -17.83 -13.83 3.75
C LEU A 531 -18.55 -14.82 2.85
N ILE A 532 -18.94 -16.00 3.35
CA ILE A 532 -19.74 -16.98 2.59
C ILE A 532 -21.05 -16.37 2.11
N ASN A 533 -21.69 -15.57 2.92
CA ASN A 533 -22.95 -14.92 2.58
C ASN A 533 -22.78 -13.57 1.86
N ASN A 534 -21.56 -13.18 1.54
CA ASN A 534 -21.26 -11.92 0.84
C ASN A 534 -20.20 -12.14 -0.25
N PRO A 535 -20.59 -12.57 -1.47
CA PRO A 535 -19.67 -12.79 -2.57
C PRO A 535 -18.78 -11.60 -2.91
N LEU A 536 -19.30 -10.37 -2.83
CA LEU A 536 -18.50 -9.17 -3.07
C LEU A 536 -17.37 -9.04 -2.05
N ALA A 537 -17.68 -9.18 -0.77
CA ALA A 537 -16.67 -9.09 0.29
C ALA A 537 -15.63 -10.21 0.19
N PHE A 538 -16.08 -11.44 -0.13
CA PHE A 538 -15.18 -12.57 -0.34
C PHE A 538 -14.22 -12.34 -1.52
N GLU A 539 -14.75 -11.87 -2.67
CA GLU A 539 -13.90 -11.58 -3.84
C GLU A 539 -12.93 -10.44 -3.57
N ARG A 540 -13.35 -9.38 -2.88
CA ARG A 540 -12.45 -8.29 -2.49
C ARG A 540 -11.35 -8.77 -1.54
N PHE A 541 -11.70 -9.58 -0.54
CA PHE A 541 -10.73 -10.15 0.39
C PHE A 541 -9.72 -11.04 -0.33
N THR A 542 -10.18 -12.03 -1.10
CA THR A 542 -9.29 -13.02 -1.71
C THR A 542 -8.48 -12.45 -2.88
N GLU A 543 -9.08 -11.56 -3.67
CA GLU A 543 -8.44 -10.96 -4.82
C GLU A 543 -7.38 -9.93 -4.44
N LEU A 544 -7.71 -9.07 -3.48
CA LEU A 544 -6.87 -7.94 -3.10
C LEU A 544 -6.08 -8.20 -1.80
N PHE A 545 -6.01 -9.44 -1.38
CA PHE A 545 -5.30 -9.83 -0.16
C PHE A 545 -3.82 -9.41 -0.20
N ALA A 546 -3.34 -8.84 0.89
CA ALA A 546 -1.98 -8.30 1.05
C ALA A 546 -1.65 -7.11 0.12
N GLU A 547 -2.66 -6.39 -0.38
CA GLU A 547 -2.48 -5.18 -1.19
C GLU A 547 -2.92 -3.89 -0.47
N GLY A 548 -3.36 -3.99 0.79
CA GLY A 548 -3.76 -2.84 1.59
C GLY A 548 -5.17 -2.31 1.33
N HIS A 549 -6.07 -3.17 0.85
CA HIS A 549 -7.45 -2.79 0.56
C HIS A 549 -8.44 -3.21 1.65
N TRP A 550 -8.23 -4.38 2.25
CA TRP A 550 -9.22 -5.03 3.12
C TRP A 550 -9.59 -4.21 4.35
N TRP A 551 -8.61 -3.59 5.01
CA TRP A 551 -8.89 -2.75 6.16
C TRP A 551 -9.86 -1.60 5.85
N PHE A 552 -9.68 -0.95 4.71
CA PHE A 552 -10.57 0.12 4.29
C PHE A 552 -11.98 -0.40 4.00
N ASP A 553 -12.10 -1.60 3.44
CA ASP A 553 -13.39 -2.28 3.23
C ASP A 553 -14.05 -2.61 4.57
N VAL A 554 -13.30 -3.15 5.52
CA VAL A 554 -13.75 -3.42 6.90
C VAL A 554 -14.26 -2.14 7.56
N CYS A 555 -13.54 -1.03 7.43
CA CYS A 555 -13.94 0.25 8.02
C CYS A 555 -15.22 0.81 7.39
N ARG A 556 -15.30 0.86 6.07
CA ARG A 556 -16.45 1.46 5.37
C ARG A 556 -17.71 0.59 5.43
N TRP A 557 -17.57 -0.74 5.51
CA TRP A 557 -18.69 -1.68 5.70
C TRP A 557 -19.03 -1.97 7.16
N ARG A 558 -18.23 -1.45 8.10
CA ARG A 558 -18.41 -1.67 9.53
C ARG A 558 -18.30 -3.13 9.97
N PHE A 559 -17.40 -3.88 9.36
CA PHE A 559 -17.13 -5.29 9.67
C PHE A 559 -16.20 -5.51 10.87
N GLY A 560 -15.67 -4.47 11.50
CA GLY A 560 -14.61 -4.57 12.49
C GLY A 560 -14.91 -5.52 13.66
N ALA A 561 -16.12 -5.50 14.20
CA ALA A 561 -16.52 -6.41 15.28
C ALA A 561 -16.51 -7.88 14.82
N ASN A 562 -16.98 -8.17 13.60
CA ASN A 562 -17.02 -9.50 13.02
C ASN A 562 -15.60 -10.01 12.74
N GLU A 563 -14.74 -9.15 12.18
CA GLU A 563 -13.32 -9.46 11.95
C GLU A 563 -12.61 -9.81 13.26
N ALA A 564 -12.75 -8.98 14.28
CA ALA A 564 -12.15 -9.24 15.58
C ALA A 564 -12.65 -10.55 16.22
N ALA A 565 -13.95 -10.84 16.09
CA ALA A 565 -14.52 -12.09 16.57
C ALA A 565 -13.97 -13.32 15.80
N TYR A 566 -13.82 -13.21 14.48
CA TYR A 566 -13.30 -14.26 13.63
C TYR A 566 -11.85 -14.62 13.98
N TYR A 567 -11.01 -13.62 14.24
CA TYR A 567 -9.60 -13.84 14.58
C TYR A 567 -9.35 -14.13 16.07
N LYS A 568 -10.31 -13.86 16.96
CA LYS A 568 -10.16 -14.04 18.41
C LYS A 568 -9.80 -15.47 18.83
N SER A 569 -10.30 -16.46 18.12
CA SER A 569 -10.09 -17.87 18.43
C SER A 569 -8.76 -18.45 17.91
N ALA A 570 -7.93 -17.63 17.30
CA ALA A 570 -6.84 -18.10 16.47
C ALA A 570 -5.48 -18.16 17.16
N PHE A 571 -5.31 -17.54 18.33
CA PHE A 571 -4.09 -17.68 19.11
C PHE A 571 -4.24 -18.81 20.13
N PRO A 572 -3.33 -19.82 20.09
CA PRO A 572 -3.39 -20.95 21.01
C PRO A 572 -3.16 -20.57 22.48
N ASP A 573 -2.49 -19.46 22.75
CA ASP A 573 -2.22 -18.96 24.09
C ASP A 573 -3.38 -18.14 24.67
N GLY A 574 -4.48 -18.00 23.93
CA GLY A 574 -5.67 -17.26 24.35
C GLY A 574 -5.50 -15.73 24.32
N THR A 575 -4.36 -15.23 23.82
CA THR A 575 -4.19 -13.78 23.63
C THR A 575 -5.17 -13.31 22.56
N PRO A 576 -6.16 -12.47 22.88
CA PRO A 576 -7.04 -11.93 21.87
C PRO A 576 -6.26 -11.01 20.95
N ILE A 577 -6.43 -11.14 19.63
CA ILE A 577 -5.84 -10.20 18.66
C ILE A 577 -6.35 -8.80 18.93
N SER A 578 -7.62 -8.64 19.27
CA SER A 578 -8.14 -7.41 19.86
C SER A 578 -9.53 -7.62 20.46
N LEU A 579 -9.80 -6.82 21.48
CA LEU A 579 -11.18 -6.50 21.83
C LEU A 579 -11.58 -5.36 20.91
N TRP A 580 -12.56 -5.58 20.04
CA TRP A 580 -13.02 -4.54 19.14
C TRP A 580 -13.63 -3.37 19.92
N ALA A 581 -13.29 -2.15 19.49
CA ALA A 581 -13.96 -0.93 19.89
C ALA A 581 -14.12 -0.02 18.67
N ASP A 582 -15.22 0.71 18.57
CA ASP A 582 -15.53 1.54 17.39
C ASP A 582 -14.51 2.65 17.12
N LYS A 583 -13.71 3.04 18.11
CA LYS A 583 -12.58 3.95 17.91
C LYS A 583 -11.59 3.42 16.87
N MET A 584 -11.47 2.11 16.71
CA MET A 584 -10.53 1.46 15.81
C MET A 584 -10.84 1.67 14.34
N TYR A 585 -12.02 2.19 13.98
CA TYR A 585 -12.32 2.57 12.60
C TYR A 585 -11.53 3.79 12.10
N SER A 586 -10.89 4.53 12.99
CA SER A 586 -10.04 5.67 12.66
C SER A 586 -8.78 5.64 13.52
N TYR A 587 -7.65 6.04 12.96
CA TYR A 587 -6.43 6.22 13.74
C TYR A 587 -6.53 7.45 14.64
N PRO A 588 -5.81 7.47 15.78
CA PRO A 588 -5.69 8.68 16.56
C PRO A 588 -4.95 9.77 15.78
N ILE A 589 -5.35 11.02 15.93
CA ILE A 589 -4.52 12.13 15.49
C ILE A 589 -3.26 12.14 16.36
N PRO A 590 -2.05 12.17 15.76
CA PRO A 590 -0.81 12.11 16.52
C PRO A 590 -0.70 13.22 17.59
N SER A 591 -0.18 12.86 18.75
CA SER A 591 -0.04 13.82 19.86
C SER A 591 0.84 15.03 19.51
N LEU A 592 1.83 14.83 18.62
CA LEU A 592 2.68 15.90 18.13
C LEU A 592 1.88 16.92 17.30
N GLU A 593 0.99 16.45 16.41
CA GLU A 593 0.08 17.33 15.67
C GLU A 593 -0.86 18.07 16.63
N MET A 594 -1.49 17.35 17.56
CA MET A 594 -2.41 17.95 18.54
C MET A 594 -1.75 19.05 19.38
N SER A 595 -0.47 18.90 19.69
CA SER A 595 0.28 19.89 20.51
C SER A 595 0.82 21.06 19.71
N SER A 596 1.12 20.87 18.43
CA SER A 596 1.76 21.88 17.57
C SER A 596 0.75 22.69 16.75
N ASN A 597 -0.38 22.12 16.39
CA ASN A 597 -1.42 22.77 15.61
C ASN A 597 -2.29 23.69 16.47
N LYS A 598 -2.10 24.99 16.31
CA LYS A 598 -2.77 26.04 17.11
C LYS A 598 -4.29 26.13 16.88
N LYS A 599 -4.80 25.49 15.82
CA LYS A 599 -6.23 25.51 15.45
C LYS A 599 -6.96 24.23 15.83
N MET A 600 -6.28 23.34 16.56
CA MET A 600 -6.85 22.10 17.09
C MET A 600 -6.77 22.09 18.62
N THR A 601 -7.72 21.41 19.24
CA THR A 601 -7.85 21.21 20.69
C THR A 601 -8.08 19.73 20.97
N GLN A 602 -8.05 19.30 22.23
CA GLN A 602 -8.36 17.91 22.59
C GLN A 602 -9.73 17.45 22.07
N ALA A 603 -10.69 18.37 21.91
CA ALA A 603 -12.00 18.06 21.32
C ALA A 603 -11.91 17.69 19.82
N ASP A 604 -10.76 17.92 19.18
CA ASP A 604 -10.51 17.57 17.79
C ASP A 604 -9.83 16.20 17.63
N GLN A 605 -9.52 15.51 18.73
CA GLN A 605 -9.05 14.13 18.68
C GLN A 605 -10.17 13.19 18.20
N ASN A 606 -9.81 12.08 17.57
CA ASN A 606 -10.76 11.04 17.21
C ASN A 606 -11.38 10.40 18.48
N PRO A 607 -12.68 10.07 18.44
CA PRO A 607 -13.37 9.53 19.61
C PRO A 607 -12.68 8.29 20.20
N GLY A 608 -12.47 8.30 21.52
CA GLY A 608 -11.87 7.18 22.26
C GLY A 608 -10.35 7.22 22.41
N TYR A 609 -9.70 8.31 21.92
CA TYR A 609 -8.26 8.54 22.08
C TYR A 609 -7.96 9.77 22.94
#